data_0cd02601a7f062c33d12d5ba7ad2a172
#
_entry.id   0cd02601a7f062c33d12d5ba7ad2a172
#
_cell.length_a   1.000
_cell.length_b   1.000
_cell.length_c   1.000
_cell.angle_alpha   90.00
_cell.angle_beta   90.00
_cell.angle_gamma   90.00
#
_symmetry.space_group_name_H-M   'P 1'
#
loop_
_entity.id
_entity.type
_entity.pdbx_description
1 polymer ?
#
loop_
_entity_poly.entity_id
_entity_poly.type
_entity_poly.pdbx_seq_one_letter_code
_entity_poly.pdbx_strand_id
1 'polypeptide(L)'
;MKDRRGLTPETLDDNRVADAGRRDLLKAGATLAMGAGVPSLMASTSAQAQSPPSGGAKTLILASHPYPDRSVVNKALWEVAQRAEGAYFRNLETVYGDNLRGFDRAAERRLYQQMERLVLIFPIHWFNLTPMLKAYMNEVWGSVAPPELRGKELFVVTTTAGGEDAYSPTGRLGFTIEEVLTPLRASANYTGMKFAKPLCLRASGDAGSLRRYQDALAARLRKQPR
;
A
#
# COMPACT_ATOMS: atom_id res chain seq x y z
N MET A 1 14.63 34.27 41.48
CA MET A 1 15.63 35.18 40.86
C MET A 1 16.91 34.40 40.66
N LYS A 2 17.13 33.93 39.41
CA LYS A 2 18.31 33.31 38.80
C LYS A 2 17.81 32.74 37.47
N ASP A 3 18.13 33.18 36.49
CA ASP A 3 19.09 33.69 35.55
C ASP A 3 18.97 32.86 34.25
N ARG A 4 18.47 33.54 33.22
CA ARG A 4 18.43 33.05 31.86
C ARG A 4 19.78 33.36 31.22
N ARG A 5 20.54 32.35 30.84
CA ARG A 5 21.67 32.47 29.90
C ARG A 5 21.38 31.51 28.75
N GLY A 6 21.07 31.92 27.60
CA GLY A 6 21.91 32.62 26.65
C GLY A 6 22.50 31.54 25.76
N LEU A 7 21.70 30.97 24.78
CA LEU A 7 22.23 30.16 23.66
C LEU A 7 22.55 31.12 22.54
N THR A 8 23.83 31.28 22.28
CA THR A 8 24.36 32.00 21.12
C THR A 8 24.15 31.21 19.83
N PRO A 9 23.90 31.89 18.70
CA PRO A 9 23.65 31.21 17.41
C PRO A 9 24.97 30.96 16.65
N GLU A 10 25.67 29.90 17.02
CA GLU A 10 26.95 29.57 16.40
C GLU A 10 27.17 28.08 16.20
N THR A 11 26.15 27.36 15.71
CA THR A 11 26.29 25.95 15.27
C THR A 11 25.33 25.62 14.13
N LEU A 12 25.33 26.43 13.07
CA LEU A 12 24.62 26.12 11.83
C LEU A 12 25.48 26.46 10.61
N ASP A 13 26.69 25.91 10.51
CA ASP A 13 27.50 26.06 9.29
C ASP A 13 28.37 24.82 8.96
N ASP A 14 27.88 23.62 9.27
CA ASP A 14 28.60 22.37 8.94
C ASP A 14 28.06 21.64 7.70
N ASN A 15 27.17 22.28 6.94
CA ASN A 15 26.55 21.67 5.75
C ASN A 15 27.06 22.26 4.42
N ARG A 16 28.12 23.10 4.43
CA ARG A 16 28.68 23.69 3.20
C ARG A 16 29.89 22.97 2.63
N VAL A 17 30.49 22.05 3.34
CA VAL A 17 31.71 21.37 2.88
C VAL A 17 31.43 20.08 2.09
N ALA A 18 30.19 19.55 2.11
CA ALA A 18 29.84 18.33 1.39
C ALA A 18 29.43 18.52 -0.08
N ASP A 19 29.20 19.75 -0.55
CA ASP A 19 28.68 20.01 -1.90
C ASP A 19 29.74 20.36 -2.96
N ALA A 20 30.97 20.61 -2.54
CA ALA A 20 32.08 20.89 -3.46
C ALA A 20 32.70 19.65 -4.11
N GLY A 21 32.60 18.49 -3.48
CA GLY A 21 33.16 17.24 -3.97
C GLY A 21 32.36 16.51 -5.05
N ARG A 22 31.10 16.86 -5.29
CA ARG A 22 30.24 16.18 -6.28
C ARG A 22 30.26 16.78 -7.68
N ARG A 23 30.77 17.99 -7.84
CA ARG A 23 30.82 18.68 -9.15
C ARG A 23 32.05 18.38 -9.99
N ASP A 24 33.13 17.90 -9.40
CA ASP A 24 34.36 17.61 -10.10
C ASP A 24 34.52 16.20 -10.66
N LEU A 25 33.60 15.25 -10.26
CA LEU A 25 33.60 13.87 -10.75
C LEU A 25 32.90 13.69 -12.11
N LEU A 26 32.27 14.73 -12.65
CA LEU A 26 31.53 14.65 -13.92
C LEU A 26 32.29 15.24 -15.12
N LYS A 27 33.55 15.68 -14.98
CA LYS A 27 34.30 16.28 -16.05
C LYS A 27 35.48 15.47 -16.60
N ALA A 28 35.73 14.29 -16.14
CA ALA A 28 36.79 13.41 -16.64
C ALA A 28 36.22 12.13 -17.23
N GLY A 29 35.97 12.12 -18.52
CA GLY A 29 35.54 10.87 -19.18
C GLY A 29 34.90 10.99 -20.55
N ALA A 30 35.46 11.85 -21.41
CA ALA A 30 35.09 11.82 -22.82
C ALA A 30 36.34 11.55 -23.65
N THR A 31 36.58 10.27 -24.01
CA THR A 31 37.33 9.95 -25.26
C THR A 31 37.05 8.49 -25.66
N LEU A 32 36.43 8.37 -26.83
CA LEU A 32 36.54 7.32 -27.87
C LEU A 32 36.54 5.81 -27.51
N ALA A 33 35.49 5.13 -27.97
CA ALA A 33 35.65 3.91 -28.75
C ALA A 33 34.44 3.75 -29.70
N MET A 34 34.64 3.89 -30.99
CA MET A 34 33.75 3.38 -32.03
C MET A 34 33.81 1.85 -32.01
N GLY A 35 32.66 1.20 -31.97
CA GLY A 35 32.56 -0.26 -32.04
C GLY A 35 31.11 -0.73 -32.06
N ALA A 36 30.66 -1.08 -33.27
CA ALA A 36 29.60 -2.02 -33.63
C ALA A 36 28.31 -2.05 -32.80
N GLY A 37 27.23 -1.64 -33.45
CA GLY A 37 25.86 -1.65 -32.92
C GLY A 37 25.37 -3.01 -32.46
N VAL A 38 24.88 -3.05 -31.22
CA VAL A 38 23.88 -3.98 -30.76
C VAL A 38 22.66 -3.12 -30.39
N PRO A 39 21.50 -3.29 -31.00
CA PRO A 39 20.32 -2.61 -30.54
C PRO A 39 19.97 -3.21 -29.16
N SER A 40 20.31 -2.47 -28.10
CA SER A 40 19.80 -2.73 -26.77
C SER A 40 18.29 -2.44 -26.82
N LEU A 41 17.50 -3.45 -27.07
CA LEU A 41 16.07 -3.47 -26.79
C LEU A 41 15.93 -3.36 -25.26
N MET A 42 16.06 -2.14 -24.74
CA MET A 42 15.45 -1.75 -23.49
C MET A 42 13.94 -1.83 -23.74
N ALA A 43 13.39 -3.04 -23.61
CA ALA A 43 11.96 -3.23 -23.42
C ALA A 43 11.62 -2.53 -22.12
N SER A 44 11.23 -1.27 -22.23
CA SER A 44 10.43 -0.62 -21.19
C SER A 44 9.16 -1.45 -21.09
N THR A 45 9.14 -2.43 -20.19
CA THR A 45 7.93 -3.05 -19.71
C THR A 45 7.17 -1.94 -18.96
N SER A 46 6.48 -1.09 -19.72
CA SER A 46 5.36 -0.35 -19.20
C SER A 46 4.43 -1.41 -18.63
N ALA A 47 4.32 -1.44 -17.29
CA ALA A 47 3.33 -2.24 -16.60
C ALA A 47 1.98 -1.83 -17.17
N GLN A 48 1.49 -2.59 -18.14
CA GLN A 48 0.18 -2.35 -18.73
C GLN A 48 -0.82 -2.52 -17.59
N ALA A 49 -1.45 -1.41 -17.23
CA ALA A 49 -2.63 -1.43 -16.39
C ALA A 49 -3.60 -2.41 -17.04
N GLN A 50 -3.68 -3.63 -16.50
CA GLN A 50 -4.60 -4.63 -16.99
C GLN A 50 -5.98 -4.01 -16.95
N SER A 51 -6.62 -3.94 -18.10
CA SER A 51 -8.01 -3.46 -18.19
C SER A 51 -8.88 -4.33 -17.29
N PRO A 52 -9.86 -3.74 -16.58
CA PRO A 52 -10.78 -4.54 -15.79
C PRO A 52 -11.44 -5.58 -16.69
N PRO A 53 -11.67 -6.79 -16.18
CA PRO A 53 -12.35 -7.82 -16.95
C PRO A 53 -13.70 -7.28 -17.41
N SER A 54 -14.05 -7.54 -18.66
CA SER A 54 -15.27 -7.10 -19.35
C SER A 54 -16.60 -7.63 -18.77
N GLY A 55 -16.58 -8.20 -17.58
CA GLY A 55 -17.73 -8.77 -16.86
C GLY A 55 -17.82 -8.18 -15.46
N GLY A 56 -18.27 -6.93 -15.34
CA GLY A 56 -18.90 -6.35 -14.14
C GLY A 56 -18.36 -6.73 -12.77
N ALA A 57 -17.02 -6.73 -12.56
CA ALA A 57 -16.45 -6.98 -11.24
C ALA A 57 -16.92 -5.87 -10.28
N LYS A 58 -17.67 -6.25 -9.24
CA LYS A 58 -18.21 -5.31 -8.25
C LYS A 58 -17.26 -5.07 -7.07
N THR A 59 -16.22 -5.87 -6.95
CA THR A 59 -15.22 -5.77 -5.87
C THR A 59 -13.84 -5.52 -6.48
N LEU A 60 -13.23 -4.38 -6.13
CA LEU A 60 -11.82 -4.12 -6.43
C LEU A 60 -10.99 -4.50 -5.20
N ILE A 61 -9.97 -5.34 -5.40
CA ILE A 61 -9.05 -5.75 -4.34
C ILE A 61 -7.67 -5.19 -4.65
N LEU A 62 -7.18 -4.30 -3.79
CA LEU A 62 -5.83 -3.77 -3.83
C LEU A 62 -5.00 -4.44 -2.75
N ALA A 63 -4.01 -5.19 -3.16
CA ALA A 63 -3.04 -5.82 -2.28
C ALA A 63 -1.71 -5.07 -2.33
N SER A 64 -1.03 -4.98 -1.19
CA SER A 64 0.28 -4.35 -1.08
C SER A 64 1.12 -5.03 -0.01
N HIS A 65 2.38 -5.32 -0.32
CA HIS A 65 3.35 -5.88 0.62
C HIS A 65 4.78 -5.49 0.22
N PRO A 66 5.55 -4.76 1.06
CA PRO A 66 6.88 -4.27 0.69
C PRO A 66 7.92 -5.38 0.49
N TYR A 67 7.63 -6.59 1.00
CA TYR A 67 8.51 -7.77 0.88
C TYR A 67 7.70 -9.00 0.47
N PRO A 68 7.12 -9.02 -0.76
CA PRO A 68 6.19 -10.06 -1.17
C PRO A 68 6.81 -11.46 -1.10
N ASP A 69 8.09 -11.59 -1.39
CA ASP A 69 8.76 -12.91 -1.40
C ASP A 69 8.87 -13.54 -0.01
N ARG A 70 8.86 -12.73 1.03
CA ARG A 70 8.93 -13.18 2.43
C ARG A 70 7.55 -13.42 3.05
N SER A 71 6.47 -13.08 2.37
CA SER A 71 5.13 -13.14 2.92
C SER A 71 4.47 -14.50 2.66
N VAL A 72 4.27 -15.29 3.71
CA VAL A 72 3.52 -16.55 3.63
C VAL A 72 2.02 -16.27 3.71
N VAL A 73 1.59 -15.54 4.74
CA VAL A 73 0.16 -15.30 5.00
C VAL A 73 -0.48 -14.45 3.91
N ASN A 74 0.13 -13.33 3.54
CA ASN A 74 -0.45 -12.48 2.50
C ASN A 74 -0.50 -13.19 1.14
N LYS A 75 0.50 -13.99 0.76
CA LYS A 75 0.43 -14.81 -0.47
C LYS A 75 -0.78 -15.75 -0.45
N ALA A 76 -1.01 -16.45 0.67
CA ALA A 76 -2.16 -17.34 0.82
C ALA A 76 -3.50 -16.58 0.71
N LEU A 77 -3.58 -15.36 1.23
CA LEU A 77 -4.76 -14.50 1.08
C LEU A 77 -4.93 -14.00 -0.37
N TRP A 78 -3.84 -13.66 -1.06
CA TRP A 78 -3.89 -13.23 -2.46
C TRP A 78 -4.40 -14.33 -3.38
N GLU A 79 -4.04 -15.59 -3.14
CA GLU A 79 -4.57 -16.73 -3.90
C GLU A 79 -6.09 -16.82 -3.82
N VAL A 80 -6.67 -16.58 -2.64
CA VAL A 80 -8.13 -16.51 -2.46
C VAL A 80 -8.73 -15.31 -3.16
N ALA A 81 -8.09 -14.15 -3.00
CA ALA A 81 -8.55 -12.89 -3.60
C ALA A 81 -8.55 -12.94 -5.14
N GLN A 82 -7.54 -13.58 -5.75
CA GLN A 82 -7.42 -13.75 -7.19
C GLN A 82 -8.50 -14.66 -7.79
N ARG A 83 -9.00 -15.64 -6.99
CA ARG A 83 -10.04 -16.58 -7.42
C ARG A 83 -11.45 -16.14 -7.03
N ALA A 84 -11.59 -15.00 -6.35
CA ALA A 84 -12.89 -14.54 -5.88
C ALA A 84 -13.77 -14.10 -7.07
N GLU A 85 -14.94 -14.71 -7.18
CA GLU A 85 -15.91 -14.37 -8.23
C GLU A 85 -16.38 -12.92 -8.09
N GLY A 86 -16.50 -12.21 -9.21
CA GLY A 86 -16.92 -10.81 -9.23
C GLY A 86 -15.91 -9.85 -8.58
N ALA A 87 -14.66 -10.28 -8.40
CA ALA A 87 -13.58 -9.46 -7.89
C ALA A 87 -12.50 -9.21 -8.95
N TYR A 88 -11.93 -8.02 -8.92
CA TYR A 88 -10.74 -7.66 -9.69
C TYR A 88 -9.57 -7.42 -8.73
N PHE A 89 -8.61 -8.34 -8.75
CA PHE A 89 -7.43 -8.31 -7.88
C PHE A 89 -6.28 -7.55 -8.54
N ARG A 90 -5.63 -6.67 -7.79
CA ARG A 90 -4.42 -5.96 -8.18
C ARG A 90 -3.40 -5.97 -7.04
N ASN A 91 -2.20 -6.43 -7.31
CA ASN A 91 -1.07 -6.25 -6.41
C ASN A 91 -0.33 -4.98 -6.85
N LEU A 92 -0.26 -3.98 -5.97
CA LEU A 92 0.28 -2.67 -6.31
C LEU A 92 1.78 -2.72 -6.62
N GLU A 93 2.56 -3.52 -5.90
CA GLU A 93 3.98 -3.71 -6.18
C GLU A 93 4.22 -4.42 -7.51
N THR A 94 3.34 -5.35 -7.90
CA THR A 94 3.42 -5.99 -9.22
C THR A 94 3.11 -5.01 -10.35
N VAL A 95 2.14 -4.11 -10.12
CA VAL A 95 1.70 -3.16 -11.16
C VAL A 95 2.65 -1.98 -11.29
N TYR A 96 3.18 -1.46 -10.18
CA TYR A 96 3.93 -0.21 -10.15
C TYR A 96 5.41 -0.38 -9.78
N GLY A 97 5.84 -1.59 -9.43
CA GLY A 97 7.20 -1.85 -8.93
C GLY A 97 7.48 -1.02 -7.69
N ASP A 98 8.64 -0.37 -7.66
CA ASP A 98 9.03 0.54 -6.58
C ASP A 98 8.67 2.02 -6.86
N ASN A 99 7.87 2.29 -7.90
CA ASN A 99 7.53 3.64 -8.29
C ASN A 99 6.35 4.20 -7.48
N LEU A 100 6.66 4.86 -6.38
CA LEU A 100 5.67 5.47 -5.49
C LEU A 100 4.97 6.72 -6.05
N ARG A 101 5.29 7.15 -7.26
CA ARG A 101 4.72 8.35 -7.91
C ARG A 101 4.20 8.10 -9.33
N GLY A 102 4.37 6.89 -9.85
CA GLY A 102 4.02 6.54 -11.23
C GLY A 102 2.59 6.04 -11.43
N PHE A 103 1.66 6.39 -10.55
CA PHE A 103 0.28 5.93 -10.64
C PHE A 103 -0.47 6.60 -11.80
N ASP A 104 -1.10 5.81 -12.65
CA ASP A 104 -2.09 6.32 -13.61
C ASP A 104 -3.41 6.58 -12.87
N ARG A 105 -3.55 7.81 -12.37
CA ARG A 105 -4.71 8.25 -11.60
C ARG A 105 -6.02 8.08 -12.36
N ALA A 106 -6.01 8.32 -13.66
CA ALA A 106 -7.20 8.23 -14.48
C ALA A 106 -7.62 6.76 -14.66
N ALA A 107 -6.66 5.87 -14.91
CA ALA A 107 -6.92 4.45 -15.01
C ALA A 107 -7.43 3.87 -13.68
N GLU A 108 -6.79 4.22 -12.56
CA GLU A 108 -7.21 3.75 -11.23
C GLU A 108 -8.61 4.24 -10.86
N ARG A 109 -8.95 5.52 -11.14
CA ARG A 109 -10.27 6.05 -10.87
C ARG A 109 -11.37 5.43 -11.74
N ARG A 110 -11.05 5.05 -12.98
CA ARG A 110 -12.00 4.28 -13.82
C ARG A 110 -12.39 2.93 -13.18
N LEU A 111 -11.46 2.27 -12.46
CA LEU A 111 -11.80 1.05 -11.72
C LEU A 111 -12.84 1.31 -10.64
N TYR A 112 -12.78 2.47 -9.99
CA TYR A 112 -13.76 2.82 -8.95
C TYR A 112 -15.18 2.99 -9.49
N GLN A 113 -15.36 3.41 -10.74
CA GLN A 113 -16.69 3.63 -11.31
C GLN A 113 -17.54 2.35 -11.36
N GLN A 114 -16.90 1.20 -11.54
CA GLN A 114 -17.59 -0.09 -11.73
C GLN A 114 -17.74 -0.89 -10.42
N MET A 115 -16.96 -0.59 -9.40
CA MET A 115 -16.98 -1.33 -8.14
C MET A 115 -18.07 -0.82 -7.18
N GLU A 116 -18.52 -1.71 -6.30
CA GLU A 116 -19.37 -1.40 -5.14
C GLU A 116 -18.56 -1.52 -3.82
N ARG A 117 -17.47 -2.29 -3.84
CA ARG A 117 -16.58 -2.54 -2.70
C ARG A 117 -15.11 -2.35 -3.09
N LEU A 118 -14.38 -1.63 -2.25
CA LEU A 118 -12.92 -1.59 -2.26
C LEU A 118 -12.38 -2.45 -1.10
N VAL A 119 -11.52 -3.40 -1.40
CA VAL A 119 -10.82 -4.22 -0.41
C VAL A 119 -9.35 -3.84 -0.41
N LEU A 120 -8.79 -3.59 0.77
CA LEU A 120 -7.36 -3.37 0.95
C LEU A 120 -6.78 -4.56 1.70
N ILE A 121 -5.77 -5.25 1.12
CA ILE A 121 -5.07 -6.37 1.75
C ILE A 121 -3.61 -6.00 1.96
N PHE A 122 -3.18 -5.87 3.22
CA PHE A 122 -1.81 -5.45 3.54
C PHE A 122 -1.37 -5.88 4.95
N PRO A 123 -0.08 -6.06 5.20
CA PRO A 123 0.45 -6.23 6.56
C PRO A 123 0.53 -4.88 7.27
N ILE A 124 0.27 -4.86 8.57
CA ILE A 124 0.60 -3.70 9.40
C ILE A 124 2.10 -3.73 9.70
N HIS A 125 2.78 -2.71 9.24
CA HIS A 125 4.17 -2.44 9.57
C HIS A 125 4.26 -1.12 10.35
N TRP A 126 4.87 -1.17 11.54
CA TRP A 126 4.96 0.01 12.42
C TRP A 126 3.61 0.71 12.61
N PHE A 127 2.55 -0.08 12.85
CA PHE A 127 1.17 0.36 13.08
C PHE A 127 0.56 1.18 11.93
N ASN A 128 1.05 1.00 10.70
CA ASN A 128 0.64 1.79 9.55
C ASN A 128 0.47 0.95 8.28
N LEU A 129 -0.03 1.61 7.23
CA LEU A 129 -0.10 1.10 5.86
C LEU A 129 1.30 0.81 5.30
N THR A 130 1.36 -0.06 4.31
CA THR A 130 2.57 -0.22 3.50
C THR A 130 2.90 1.07 2.74
N PRO A 131 4.18 1.35 2.45
CA PRO A 131 4.58 2.56 1.73
C PRO A 131 3.85 2.72 0.38
N MET A 132 3.74 1.64 -0.39
CA MET A 132 3.07 1.64 -1.69
C MET A 132 1.57 1.96 -1.55
N LEU A 133 0.87 1.33 -0.60
CA LEU A 133 -0.55 1.61 -0.39
C LEU A 133 -0.79 3.04 0.09
N LYS A 134 0.08 3.56 0.94
CA LYS A 134 0.00 4.96 1.39
C LYS A 134 0.27 5.93 0.24
N ALA A 135 1.27 5.67 -0.59
CA ALA A 135 1.56 6.47 -1.77
C ALA A 135 0.39 6.42 -2.78
N TYR A 136 -0.18 5.24 -3.01
CA TYR A 136 -1.38 5.07 -3.84
C TYR A 136 -2.54 5.96 -3.34
N MET A 137 -2.84 5.94 -2.05
CA MET A 137 -3.89 6.79 -1.49
C MET A 137 -3.57 8.28 -1.68
N ASN A 138 -2.33 8.71 -1.43
CA ASN A 138 -1.93 10.10 -1.62
C ASN A 138 -2.06 10.55 -3.07
N GLU A 139 -1.67 9.71 -4.03
CA GLU A 139 -1.62 10.07 -5.44
C GLU A 139 -2.98 9.88 -6.15
N VAL A 140 -3.65 8.75 -5.92
CA VAL A 140 -4.89 8.40 -6.62
C VAL A 140 -6.12 9.05 -5.96
N TRP A 141 -6.18 9.04 -4.63
CA TRP A 141 -7.27 9.73 -3.91
C TRP A 141 -6.98 11.24 -3.86
N GLY A 142 -5.72 11.63 -3.70
CA GLY A 142 -5.28 13.02 -3.71
C GLY A 142 -5.77 13.82 -2.50
N SER A 143 -5.75 15.13 -2.63
CA SER A 143 -6.25 16.07 -1.61
C SER A 143 -7.76 16.25 -1.65
N VAL A 144 -8.39 15.90 -2.77
CA VAL A 144 -9.84 15.94 -2.95
C VAL A 144 -10.32 14.52 -3.22
N ALA A 145 -11.17 14.01 -2.33
CA ALA A 145 -11.69 12.65 -2.42
C ALA A 145 -12.34 12.39 -3.79
N PRO A 146 -12.00 11.28 -4.47
CA PRO A 146 -12.66 10.91 -5.71
C PRO A 146 -14.16 10.71 -5.48
N PRO A 147 -15.03 11.39 -6.23
CA PRO A 147 -16.50 11.24 -6.07
C PRO A 147 -16.95 9.80 -6.31
N GLU A 148 -16.19 9.03 -7.08
CA GLU A 148 -16.46 7.62 -7.39
C GLU A 148 -16.40 6.71 -6.16
N LEU A 149 -15.76 7.13 -5.08
CA LEU A 149 -15.67 6.35 -3.82
C LEU A 149 -16.92 6.48 -2.95
N ARG A 150 -17.70 7.55 -3.13
CA ARG A 150 -18.87 7.84 -2.29
C ARG A 150 -19.89 6.70 -2.31
N GLY A 151 -20.35 6.32 -1.11
CA GLY A 151 -21.38 5.29 -0.91
C GLY A 151 -20.86 3.84 -1.01
N LYS A 152 -19.62 3.63 -1.45
CA LYS A 152 -19.03 2.30 -1.58
C LYS A 152 -18.55 1.74 -0.24
N GLU A 153 -18.42 0.43 -0.16
CA GLU A 153 -17.87 -0.23 1.02
C GLU A 153 -16.33 -0.23 0.97
N LEU A 154 -15.68 0.19 2.05
CA LEU A 154 -14.26 -0.05 2.29
C LEU A 154 -14.10 -1.22 3.26
N PHE A 155 -13.53 -2.33 2.80
CA PHE A 155 -13.22 -3.50 3.60
C PHE A 155 -11.71 -3.68 3.73
N VAL A 156 -11.21 -3.71 4.97
CA VAL A 156 -9.78 -3.87 5.27
C VAL A 156 -9.50 -5.30 5.71
N VAL A 157 -8.49 -5.91 5.10
CA VAL A 157 -7.90 -7.19 5.48
C VAL A 157 -6.44 -6.93 5.81
N THR A 158 -6.06 -7.19 7.06
CA THR A 158 -4.69 -6.91 7.48
C THR A 158 -4.09 -8.06 8.28
N THR A 159 -2.78 -8.19 8.22
CA THR A 159 -2.02 -9.14 9.01
C THR A 159 -1.12 -8.41 10.00
N THR A 160 -0.95 -8.99 11.18
CA THR A 160 -0.13 -8.45 12.26
C THR A 160 0.82 -9.51 12.80
N ALA A 161 1.99 -9.11 13.26
CA ALA A 161 2.93 -10.02 13.94
C ALA A 161 2.41 -10.45 15.33
N GLY A 162 1.70 -9.56 16.03
CA GLY A 162 1.06 -9.84 17.32
C GLY A 162 -0.33 -10.46 17.14
N GLY A 163 -0.78 -11.23 18.15
CA GLY A 163 -2.15 -11.73 18.24
C GLY A 163 -3.11 -10.72 18.87
N GLU A 164 -4.37 -11.15 19.06
CA GLU A 164 -5.43 -10.34 19.69
C GLU A 164 -5.04 -9.91 21.12
N ASP A 165 -4.32 -10.75 21.84
CA ASP A 165 -3.77 -10.47 23.16
C ASP A 165 -2.86 -9.24 23.19
N ALA A 166 -2.05 -9.06 22.14
CA ALA A 166 -1.17 -7.89 22.02
C ALA A 166 -1.94 -6.60 21.67
N TYR A 167 -3.00 -6.75 20.84
CA TYR A 167 -3.85 -5.65 20.36
C TYR A 167 -5.11 -5.50 21.23
N SER A 168 -4.91 -5.21 22.50
CA SER A 168 -5.99 -4.92 23.45
C SER A 168 -5.60 -3.76 24.38
N PRO A 169 -6.55 -3.10 25.06
CA PRO A 169 -6.26 -2.02 26.00
C PRO A 169 -5.34 -2.44 27.15
N THR A 170 -5.38 -3.71 27.54
CA THR A 170 -4.54 -4.30 28.59
C THR A 170 -3.37 -5.10 28.03
N GLY A 171 -3.27 -5.23 26.71
CA GLY A 171 -2.20 -5.92 26.03
C GLY A 171 -0.92 -5.11 25.95
N ARG A 172 0.15 -5.75 25.45
CA ARG A 172 1.48 -5.12 25.36
C ARG A 172 1.50 -3.81 24.58
N LEU A 173 0.60 -3.65 23.60
CA LEU A 173 0.55 -2.46 22.75
C LEU A 173 -0.34 -1.36 23.34
N GLY A 174 -1.29 -1.69 24.21
CA GLY A 174 -2.22 -0.72 24.82
C GLY A 174 -3.28 -0.17 23.85
N PHE A 175 -3.37 -0.72 22.63
CA PHE A 175 -4.31 -0.30 21.59
C PHE A 175 -4.94 -1.51 20.93
N THR A 176 -6.22 -1.39 20.60
CA THR A 176 -6.92 -2.37 19.76
C THR A 176 -6.51 -2.21 18.30
N ILE A 177 -6.76 -3.23 17.48
CA ILE A 177 -6.50 -3.14 16.03
C ILE A 177 -7.42 -2.12 15.36
N GLU A 178 -8.63 -1.95 15.85
CA GLU A 178 -9.57 -0.95 15.37
C GLU A 178 -9.06 0.48 15.61
N GLU A 179 -8.38 0.73 16.73
CA GLU A 179 -7.74 2.01 17.01
C GLU A 179 -6.54 2.25 16.08
N VAL A 180 -5.75 1.23 15.82
CA VAL A 180 -4.65 1.31 14.84
C VAL A 180 -5.17 1.61 13.43
N LEU A 181 -6.35 1.12 13.07
CA LEU A 181 -6.99 1.37 11.77
C LEU A 181 -7.82 2.68 11.73
N THR A 182 -7.80 3.49 12.79
CA THR A 182 -8.51 4.78 12.82
C THR A 182 -8.20 5.70 11.63
N PRO A 183 -6.95 5.83 11.13
CA PRO A 183 -6.66 6.65 9.95
C PRO A 183 -7.41 6.18 8.70
N LEU A 184 -7.57 4.86 8.49
CA LEU A 184 -8.34 4.32 7.37
C LEU A 184 -9.84 4.55 7.54
N ARG A 185 -10.36 4.41 8.76
CA ARG A 185 -11.76 4.73 9.06
C ARG A 185 -12.05 6.23 8.84
N ALA A 186 -11.13 7.10 9.24
CA ALA A 186 -11.23 8.53 8.97
C ALA A 186 -11.21 8.83 7.46
N SER A 187 -10.34 8.15 6.70
CA SER A 187 -10.28 8.27 5.25
C SER A 187 -11.58 7.79 4.58
N ALA A 188 -12.17 6.69 5.06
CA ALA A 188 -13.47 6.22 4.57
C ALA A 188 -14.57 7.26 4.82
N ASN A 189 -14.64 7.80 6.02
CA ASN A 189 -15.60 8.85 6.36
C ASN A 189 -15.42 10.09 5.47
N TYR A 190 -14.18 10.54 5.27
CA TYR A 190 -13.86 11.69 4.44
C TYR A 190 -14.25 11.48 2.97
N THR A 191 -14.04 10.27 2.44
CA THR A 191 -14.42 9.91 1.06
C THR A 191 -15.90 9.56 0.90
N GLY A 192 -16.65 9.46 1.99
CA GLY A 192 -18.06 9.05 2.00
C GLY A 192 -18.27 7.55 1.78
N MET A 193 -17.22 6.74 2.01
CA MET A 193 -17.32 5.27 2.00
C MET A 193 -17.88 4.74 3.32
N LYS A 194 -18.46 3.55 3.28
CA LYS A 194 -18.91 2.79 4.46
C LYS A 194 -17.77 1.90 4.92
N PHE A 195 -17.20 2.17 6.09
CA PHE A 195 -16.12 1.34 6.65
C PHE A 195 -16.69 0.04 7.22
N ALA A 196 -16.39 -1.08 6.58
CA ALA A 196 -16.82 -2.41 7.04
C ALA A 196 -15.93 -2.89 8.19
N LYS A 197 -16.47 -3.79 9.04
CA LYS A 197 -15.67 -4.43 10.10
C LYS A 197 -14.45 -5.10 9.47
N PRO A 198 -13.22 -4.71 9.86
CA PRO A 198 -11.99 -5.25 9.28
C PRO A 198 -11.82 -6.73 9.59
N LEU A 199 -11.06 -7.43 8.77
CA LEU A 199 -10.55 -8.78 9.02
C LEU A 199 -9.08 -8.66 9.38
N CYS A 200 -8.76 -8.91 10.65
CA CYS A 200 -7.41 -8.84 11.17
C CYS A 200 -6.91 -10.23 11.50
N LEU A 201 -5.75 -10.59 10.98
CA LEU A 201 -5.22 -11.95 11.04
C LEU A 201 -3.80 -11.92 11.61
N ARG A 202 -3.48 -12.87 12.49
CA ARG A 202 -2.11 -13.02 12.95
C ARG A 202 -1.23 -13.59 11.84
N ALA A 203 -0.03 -13.07 11.67
CA ALA A 203 0.95 -13.56 10.70
C ALA A 203 1.56 -14.92 11.16
N SER A 204 0.71 -15.93 11.30
CA SER A 204 1.11 -17.31 11.59
C SER A 204 1.17 -18.10 10.28
N GLY A 205 2.33 -18.71 10.00
CA GLY A 205 2.54 -19.51 8.79
C GLY A 205 2.14 -20.98 8.93
N ASP A 206 1.55 -21.41 10.06
CA ASP A 206 1.12 -22.79 10.19
C ASP A 206 -0.09 -23.10 9.28
N ALA A 207 -0.13 -24.32 8.73
CA ALA A 207 -1.09 -24.71 7.71
C ALA A 207 -2.56 -24.60 8.18
N GLY A 208 -2.83 -24.87 9.45
CA GLY A 208 -4.18 -24.78 10.02
C GLY A 208 -4.68 -23.35 10.10
N SER A 209 -3.82 -22.42 10.53
CA SER A 209 -4.12 -20.99 10.54
C SER A 209 -4.30 -20.43 9.14
N LEU A 210 -3.43 -20.80 8.20
CA LEU A 210 -3.55 -20.34 6.81
C LEU A 210 -4.89 -20.74 6.21
N ARG A 211 -5.32 -21.98 6.39
CA ARG A 211 -6.62 -22.44 5.88
C ARG A 211 -7.78 -21.64 6.51
N ARG A 212 -7.80 -21.48 7.83
CA ARG A 212 -8.82 -20.66 8.51
C ARG A 212 -8.87 -19.23 7.97
N TYR A 213 -7.72 -18.63 7.68
CA TYR A 213 -7.62 -17.26 7.15
C TYR A 213 -8.15 -17.17 5.72
N GLN A 214 -7.82 -18.15 4.88
CA GLN A 214 -8.34 -18.26 3.52
C GLN A 214 -9.86 -18.43 3.52
N ASP A 215 -10.40 -19.31 4.37
CA ASP A 215 -11.83 -19.53 4.50
C ASP A 215 -12.57 -18.28 5.01
N ALA A 216 -12.00 -17.59 6.00
CA ALA A 216 -12.56 -16.34 6.53
C ALA A 216 -12.62 -15.24 5.46
N LEU A 217 -11.54 -15.08 4.69
CA LEU A 217 -11.50 -14.12 3.57
C LEU A 217 -12.51 -14.50 2.49
N ALA A 218 -12.53 -15.77 2.05
CA ALA A 218 -13.47 -16.25 1.04
C ALA A 218 -14.93 -16.03 1.46
N ALA A 219 -15.25 -16.32 2.72
CA ALA A 219 -16.59 -16.08 3.27
C ALA A 219 -16.97 -14.59 3.26
N ARG A 220 -16.02 -13.69 3.53
CA ARG A 220 -16.26 -12.24 3.50
C ARG A 220 -16.42 -11.70 2.08
N LEU A 221 -15.64 -12.20 1.12
CA LEU A 221 -15.73 -11.77 -0.28
C LEU A 221 -17.03 -12.19 -0.94
N ARG A 222 -17.60 -13.37 -0.56
CA ARG A 222 -18.92 -13.82 -1.05
C ARG A 222 -20.11 -13.00 -0.55
N LYS A 223 -19.95 -12.27 0.58
CA LYS A 223 -21.03 -11.41 1.09
C LYS A 223 -21.19 -10.19 0.20
N GLN A 224 -22.44 -9.86 -0.13
CA GLN A 224 -22.73 -8.62 -0.85
C GLN A 224 -22.23 -7.39 -0.07
N PRO A 225 -21.75 -6.33 -0.77
CA PRO A 225 -21.45 -5.03 -0.17
C PRO A 225 -22.66 -4.46 0.57
N ARG A 226 -22.43 -3.78 1.67
CA ARG A 226 -23.51 -3.15 2.47
C ARG A 226 -23.73 -1.70 2.09
#